data_8898c88d57e25f75072debccba4d4f6b
#
_entry.id   8898c88d57e25f75072debccba4d4f6b
#
_cell.length_a   1.000
_cell.length_b   1.000
_cell.length_c   1.000
_cell.angle_alpha   90.00
_cell.angle_beta   90.00
_cell.angle_gamma   90.00
#
_symmetry.space_group_name_H-M   'P 1'
#
loop_
_entity.id
_entity.type
_entity.pdbx_description
1 polymer ?
#
loop_
_entity_poly.entity_id
_entity_poly.type
_entity_poly.pdbx_seq_one_letter_code
_entity_poly.pdbx_strand_id
1 'polypeptide(L)'
;MALCQTSAEVILQVEDALDGEERQKLFFVCRDHFQDGPFPPTVRDLLDILCERGNLGVGECGELLYRVGRHDLLKRILKMDRTAVEAHLTNNPHLVSDYRVLMVEIGENLDEKDVSALIFLMRDYTGRGKVSKDKSFLDLVVDLEKLNLIAPDQLDLLEECLKNIHRIDLKTKIQKYKQSSQGATQGAASRQT
;
A
#
# COMPACT_ATOMS: atom_id res chain seq x y z
N MET A 1 20.79 17.77 11.95
CA MET A 1 19.53 17.09 11.73
C MET A 1 19.30 16.69 10.29
N ALA A 2 20.13 17.17 9.37
CA ALA A 2 20.13 16.73 7.97
C ALA A 2 20.55 15.26 7.80
N LEU A 3 21.07 14.64 8.84
CA LEU A 3 21.61 13.27 8.82
C LEU A 3 20.52 12.16 8.69
N CYS A 4 19.26 12.51 8.92
CA CYS A 4 18.16 11.54 8.86
C CYS A 4 17.35 11.63 7.56
N GLN A 5 17.63 12.58 6.69
CA GLN A 5 16.89 12.76 5.44
C GLN A 5 17.52 11.94 4.31
N THR A 6 16.67 11.40 3.47
CA THR A 6 17.10 10.69 2.27
C THR A 6 17.67 11.71 1.27
N SER A 7 18.88 11.45 0.76
CA SER A 7 19.55 12.37 -0.17
C SER A 7 18.92 12.29 -1.57
N ALA A 8 19.11 13.37 -2.35
CA ALA A 8 18.67 13.41 -3.75
C ALA A 8 19.29 12.28 -4.58
N GLU A 9 20.53 11.92 -4.28
CA GLU A 9 21.23 10.81 -4.94
C GLU A 9 20.50 9.48 -4.68
N VAL A 10 20.10 9.21 -3.44
CA VAL A 10 19.34 8.00 -3.07
C VAL A 10 18.00 7.98 -3.78
N ILE A 11 17.28 9.11 -3.81
CA ILE A 11 16.00 9.22 -4.51
C ILE A 11 16.15 8.86 -5.99
N LEU A 12 17.17 9.38 -6.64
CA LEU A 12 17.43 9.09 -8.06
C LEU A 12 17.76 7.62 -8.28
N GLN A 13 18.57 7.03 -7.42
CA GLN A 13 18.92 5.60 -7.49
C GLN A 13 17.69 4.71 -7.31
N VAL A 14 16.79 5.07 -6.40
CA VAL A 14 15.54 4.33 -6.19
C VAL A 14 14.64 4.43 -7.43
N GLU A 15 14.47 5.62 -7.98
CA GLU A 15 13.66 5.83 -9.19
C GLU A 15 14.19 5.00 -10.36
N ASP A 16 15.50 5.02 -10.59
CA ASP A 16 16.11 4.30 -11.71
C ASP A 16 16.03 2.78 -11.55
N ALA A 17 15.98 2.28 -10.32
CA ALA A 17 16.00 0.85 -10.03
C ALA A 17 14.62 0.19 -10.09
N LEU A 18 13.53 0.96 -9.97
CA LEU A 18 12.17 0.43 -9.93
C LEU A 18 11.58 0.28 -11.34
N ASP A 19 10.94 -0.86 -11.59
CA ASP A 19 10.18 -1.07 -12.84
C ASP A 19 8.76 -0.45 -12.74
N GLY A 20 7.95 -0.61 -13.80
CA GLY A 20 6.62 -0.02 -13.88
C GLY A 20 5.66 -0.54 -12.80
N GLU A 21 5.68 -1.83 -12.51
CA GLU A 21 4.82 -2.43 -11.48
C GLU A 21 5.24 -1.99 -10.08
N GLU A 22 6.53 -1.96 -9.82
CA GLU A 22 7.09 -1.53 -8.55
C GLU A 22 6.80 -0.05 -8.28
N ARG A 23 6.86 0.79 -9.31
CA ARG A 23 6.48 2.20 -9.21
C ARG A 23 5.00 2.36 -8.88
N GLN A 24 4.14 1.56 -9.50
CA GLN A 24 2.71 1.55 -9.17
C GLN A 24 2.46 1.17 -7.71
N LYS A 25 3.14 0.14 -7.21
CA LYS A 25 3.06 -0.25 -5.79
C LYS A 25 3.50 0.89 -4.88
N LEU A 26 4.60 1.56 -5.21
CA LEU A 26 5.11 2.68 -4.43
C LEU A 26 4.10 3.84 -4.40
N PHE A 27 3.54 4.21 -5.53
CA PHE A 27 2.50 5.24 -5.59
C PHE A 27 1.27 4.84 -4.76
N PHE A 28 0.87 3.59 -4.83
CA PHE A 28 -0.28 3.08 -4.09
C PHE A 28 -0.07 3.17 -2.58
N VAL A 29 1.07 2.69 -2.07
CA VAL A 29 1.34 2.68 -0.61
C VAL A 29 1.53 4.08 -0.04
N CYS A 30 1.94 5.04 -0.85
CA CYS A 30 2.13 6.44 -0.43
C CYS A 30 0.90 7.31 -0.63
N ARG A 31 -0.19 6.78 -1.20
CA ARG A 31 -1.35 7.56 -1.61
C ARG A 31 -1.98 8.35 -0.48
N ASP A 32 -2.00 7.81 0.73
CA ASP A 32 -2.60 8.45 1.90
C ASP A 32 -1.90 9.76 2.29
N HIS A 33 -0.66 9.94 1.87
CA HIS A 33 0.11 11.15 2.15
C HIS A 33 -0.19 12.31 1.18
N PHE A 34 -0.99 12.07 0.15
CA PHE A 34 -1.29 13.03 -0.93
C PHE A 34 -2.78 13.26 -1.14
N GLN A 35 -3.57 13.12 -0.07
CA GLN A 35 -5.03 13.30 -0.14
C GLN A 35 -5.45 14.76 -0.39
N ASP A 36 -4.67 15.70 0.11
CA ASP A 36 -5.01 17.13 0.11
C ASP A 36 -4.36 17.93 -1.03
N GLY A 37 -3.91 17.26 -2.10
CA GLY A 37 -3.26 17.97 -3.19
C GLY A 37 -3.08 17.14 -4.43
N PRO A 38 -2.45 17.70 -5.46
CA PRO A 38 -2.16 16.95 -6.68
C PRO A 38 -1.20 15.80 -6.39
N PHE A 39 -1.49 14.66 -7.00
CA PHE A 39 -0.65 13.48 -6.84
C PHE A 39 0.64 13.64 -7.66
N PRO A 40 1.83 13.33 -7.07
CA PRO A 40 3.10 13.47 -7.79
C PRO A 40 3.14 12.63 -9.06
N PRO A 41 3.65 13.16 -10.19
CA PRO A 41 3.68 12.43 -11.45
C PRO A 41 4.82 11.41 -11.55
N THR A 42 5.89 11.58 -10.77
CA THR A 42 7.07 10.70 -10.82
C THR A 42 7.45 10.21 -9.42
N VAL A 43 8.19 9.09 -9.37
CA VAL A 43 8.75 8.58 -8.11
C VAL A 43 9.66 9.62 -7.47
N ARG A 44 10.46 10.32 -8.27
CA ARG A 44 11.34 11.38 -7.80
C ARG A 44 10.57 12.47 -7.05
N ASP A 45 9.51 12.98 -7.68
CA ASP A 45 8.67 14.01 -7.07
C ASP A 45 7.98 13.52 -5.81
N LEU A 46 7.50 12.29 -5.81
CA LEU A 46 6.86 11.67 -4.66
C LEU A 46 7.81 11.61 -3.47
N LEU A 47 9.01 11.07 -3.66
CA LEU A 47 9.99 10.92 -2.59
C LEU A 47 10.54 12.29 -2.13
N ASP A 48 10.73 13.21 -3.05
CA ASP A 48 11.20 14.57 -2.74
C ASP A 48 10.20 15.31 -1.86
N ILE A 49 8.92 15.25 -2.18
CA ILE A 49 7.86 15.87 -1.38
C ILE A 49 7.80 15.23 0.02
N LEU A 50 7.92 13.90 0.12
CA LEU A 50 7.96 13.24 1.43
C LEU A 50 9.18 13.69 2.26
N CYS A 51 10.33 13.89 1.62
CA CYS A 51 11.52 14.44 2.27
C CYS A 51 11.29 15.86 2.78
N GLU A 52 10.70 16.72 1.95
CA GLU A 52 10.40 18.11 2.32
C GLU A 52 9.46 18.20 3.51
N ARG A 53 8.52 17.28 3.61
CA ARG A 53 7.58 17.20 4.73
C ARG A 53 8.19 16.59 6.00
N GLY A 54 9.45 16.14 5.93
CA GLY A 54 10.13 15.50 7.04
C GLY A 54 9.71 14.05 7.30
N ASN A 55 9.00 13.44 6.37
CA ASN A 55 8.44 12.09 6.52
C ASN A 55 9.31 10.99 5.89
N LEU A 56 10.42 11.32 5.26
CA LEU A 56 11.26 10.35 4.58
C LEU A 56 12.71 10.39 5.08
N GLY A 57 12.97 9.69 6.19
CA GLY A 57 14.31 9.35 6.63
C GLY A 57 14.79 8.07 5.96
N VAL A 58 15.99 7.61 6.31
CA VAL A 58 16.57 6.36 5.79
C VAL A 58 15.71 5.16 6.18
N GLY A 59 15.18 5.15 7.43
CA GLY A 59 14.31 4.07 7.90
C GLY A 59 12.99 4.00 7.14
N GLU A 60 12.36 5.13 6.87
CA GLU A 60 11.10 5.23 6.12
C GLU A 60 11.31 4.85 4.65
N CYS A 61 12.43 5.26 4.07
CA CYS A 61 12.79 4.84 2.71
C CYS A 61 12.98 3.32 2.65
N GLY A 62 13.62 2.75 3.68
CA GLY A 62 13.75 1.31 3.83
C GLY A 62 12.40 0.60 3.92
N GLU A 63 11.45 1.16 4.68
CA GLU A 63 10.08 0.64 4.76
C GLU A 63 9.43 0.59 3.37
N LEU A 64 9.54 1.67 2.58
CA LEU A 64 8.95 1.71 1.24
C LEU A 64 9.54 0.64 0.33
N LEU A 65 10.85 0.50 0.29
CA LEU A 65 11.52 -0.54 -0.53
C LEU A 65 11.14 -1.95 -0.05
N TYR A 66 11.02 -2.14 1.25
CA TYR A 66 10.59 -3.39 1.85
C TYR A 66 9.16 -3.75 1.42
N ARG A 67 8.23 -2.78 1.45
CA ARG A 67 6.82 -2.98 1.07
C ARG A 67 6.65 -3.22 -0.43
N VAL A 68 7.50 -2.61 -1.26
CA VAL A 68 7.52 -2.83 -2.71
C VAL A 68 8.11 -4.21 -3.06
N GLY A 69 8.84 -4.83 -2.13
CA GLY A 69 9.44 -6.16 -2.32
C GLY A 69 10.88 -6.13 -2.86
N ARG A 70 11.50 -4.96 -2.90
CA ARG A 70 12.88 -4.81 -3.40
C ARG A 70 13.89 -4.84 -2.26
N HIS A 71 14.03 -6.03 -1.67
CA HIS A 71 14.97 -6.24 -0.56
C HIS A 71 16.44 -6.09 -0.98
N ASP A 72 16.74 -6.34 -2.26
CA ASP A 72 18.07 -6.14 -2.84
C ASP A 72 18.51 -4.67 -2.76
N LEU A 73 17.57 -3.74 -2.96
CA LEU A 73 17.85 -2.30 -2.93
C LEU A 73 18.13 -1.79 -1.51
N LEU A 74 17.58 -2.43 -0.49
CA LEU A 74 17.86 -2.08 0.90
C LEU A 74 19.36 -2.12 1.16
N LYS A 75 20.01 -3.21 0.78
CA LYS A 75 21.44 -3.40 0.98
C LYS A 75 22.27 -2.55 0.02
N ARG A 76 21.87 -2.52 -1.26
CA ARG A 76 22.63 -1.85 -2.32
C ARG A 76 22.61 -0.33 -2.18
N ILE A 77 21.44 0.25 -1.91
CA ILE A 77 21.26 1.71 -1.87
C ILE A 77 21.35 2.27 -0.45
N LEU A 78 20.60 1.68 0.49
CA LEU A 78 20.49 2.19 1.86
C LEU A 78 21.50 1.58 2.84
N LYS A 79 22.23 0.56 2.41
CA LYS A 79 23.17 -0.18 3.28
C LYS A 79 22.48 -0.78 4.51
N MET A 80 21.20 -1.14 4.38
CA MET A 80 20.38 -1.76 5.42
C MET A 80 20.11 -3.22 5.05
N ASP A 81 20.10 -4.10 6.05
CA ASP A 81 19.59 -5.45 5.84
C ASP A 81 18.10 -5.53 6.20
N ARG A 82 17.48 -6.65 5.87
CA ARG A 82 16.07 -6.88 6.16
C ARG A 82 15.76 -6.77 7.66
N THR A 83 16.65 -7.28 8.49
CA THR A 83 16.51 -7.25 9.95
C THR A 83 16.45 -5.82 10.48
N ALA A 84 17.29 -4.92 9.92
CA ALA A 84 17.29 -3.51 10.31
C ALA A 84 15.96 -2.83 9.98
N VAL A 85 15.36 -3.14 8.82
CA VAL A 85 14.05 -2.60 8.45
C VAL A 85 12.96 -3.15 9.35
N GLU A 86 12.97 -4.45 9.64
CA GLU A 86 12.00 -5.08 10.54
C GLU A 86 12.08 -4.49 11.94
N ALA A 87 13.28 -4.21 12.44
CA ALA A 87 13.49 -3.54 13.72
C ALA A 87 12.95 -2.11 13.70
N HIS A 88 13.17 -1.38 12.60
CA HIS A 88 12.61 -0.03 12.44
C HIS A 88 11.07 -0.07 12.45
N LEU A 89 10.46 -1.02 11.74
CA LEU A 89 9.00 -1.18 11.72
C LEU A 89 8.41 -1.52 13.08
N THR A 90 9.15 -2.27 13.90
CA THR A 90 8.72 -2.62 15.26
C THR A 90 8.76 -1.41 16.21
N ASN A 91 9.77 -0.56 16.08
CA ASN A 91 10.08 0.50 17.02
C ASN A 91 9.57 1.89 16.64
N ASN A 92 9.08 2.07 15.42
CA ASN A 92 8.69 3.38 14.89
C ASN A 92 7.29 3.32 14.26
N PRO A 93 6.57 4.45 14.17
CA PRO A 93 5.33 4.52 13.41
C PRO A 93 5.56 4.17 11.95
N HIS A 94 4.62 3.47 11.35
CA HIS A 94 4.72 3.06 9.96
C HIS A 94 4.35 4.22 9.03
N LEU A 95 5.12 4.39 7.96
CA LEU A 95 4.79 5.32 6.88
C LEU A 95 3.61 4.80 6.05
N VAL A 96 3.56 3.49 5.84
CA VAL A 96 2.51 2.80 5.09
C VAL A 96 1.47 2.24 6.06
N SER A 97 0.19 2.55 5.86
CA SER A 97 -0.90 2.05 6.71
C SER A 97 -1.09 0.54 6.55
N ASP A 98 -1.62 -0.10 7.58
CA ASP A 98 -1.94 -1.53 7.56
C ASP A 98 -2.92 -1.88 6.44
N TYR A 99 -3.86 -0.99 6.15
CA TYR A 99 -4.79 -1.14 5.03
C TYR A 99 -4.06 -1.22 3.69
N ARG A 100 -3.09 -0.34 3.45
CA ARG A 100 -2.30 -0.35 2.20
C ARG A 100 -1.44 -1.61 2.10
N VAL A 101 -0.84 -2.05 3.21
CA VAL A 101 -0.08 -3.30 3.26
C VAL A 101 -0.98 -4.49 2.92
N LEU A 102 -2.19 -4.54 3.50
CA LEU A 102 -3.16 -5.60 3.22
C LEU A 102 -3.53 -5.65 1.73
N MET A 103 -3.80 -4.50 1.11
CA MET A 103 -4.16 -4.44 -0.31
C MET A 103 -3.03 -4.92 -1.21
N VAL A 104 -1.79 -4.56 -0.91
CA VAL A 104 -0.62 -5.03 -1.65
C VAL A 104 -0.48 -6.55 -1.52
N GLU A 105 -0.62 -7.11 -0.31
CA GLU A 105 -0.56 -8.55 -0.08
C GLU A 105 -1.64 -9.31 -0.84
N ILE A 106 -2.87 -8.80 -0.84
CA ILE A 106 -3.97 -9.41 -1.59
C ILE A 106 -3.63 -9.39 -3.09
N GLY A 107 -3.16 -8.26 -3.62
CA GLY A 107 -2.79 -8.13 -5.03
C GLY A 107 -1.69 -9.08 -5.45
N GLU A 108 -0.70 -9.31 -4.60
CA GLU A 108 0.40 -10.25 -4.88
C GLU A 108 -0.05 -11.71 -4.94
N ASN A 109 -1.16 -12.03 -4.30
CA ASN A 109 -1.71 -13.38 -4.26
C ASN A 109 -2.83 -13.63 -5.28
N LEU A 110 -3.23 -12.61 -6.04
CA LEU A 110 -4.24 -12.74 -7.09
C LEU A 110 -3.56 -12.91 -8.45
N ASP A 111 -4.06 -13.86 -9.25
CA ASP A 111 -3.61 -14.00 -10.63
C ASP A 111 -4.50 -13.16 -11.58
N GLU A 112 -4.16 -13.15 -12.88
CA GLU A 112 -4.92 -12.38 -13.87
C GLU A 112 -6.39 -12.81 -13.97
N LYS A 113 -6.66 -14.10 -13.80
CA LYS A 113 -8.03 -14.64 -13.82
C LYS A 113 -8.83 -14.12 -12.63
N ASP A 114 -8.22 -14.12 -11.44
CA ASP A 114 -8.85 -13.64 -10.23
C ASP A 114 -9.18 -12.15 -10.35
N VAL A 115 -8.24 -11.35 -10.83
CA VAL A 115 -8.45 -9.90 -11.03
C VAL A 115 -9.54 -9.66 -12.07
N SER A 116 -9.52 -10.38 -13.19
CA SER A 116 -10.55 -10.28 -14.23
C SER A 116 -11.93 -10.62 -13.67
N ALA A 117 -12.03 -11.66 -12.84
CA ALA A 117 -13.29 -12.05 -12.20
C ALA A 117 -13.77 -10.98 -11.23
N LEU A 118 -12.87 -10.38 -10.45
CA LEU A 118 -13.21 -9.28 -9.54
C LEU A 118 -13.75 -8.08 -10.30
N ILE A 119 -13.09 -7.68 -11.38
CA ILE A 119 -13.52 -6.58 -12.23
C ILE A 119 -14.93 -6.87 -12.77
N PHE A 120 -15.17 -8.10 -13.21
CA PHE A 120 -16.47 -8.52 -13.72
C PHE A 120 -17.57 -8.42 -12.64
N LEU A 121 -17.30 -8.92 -11.44
CA LEU A 121 -18.24 -8.88 -10.32
C LEU A 121 -18.56 -7.45 -9.89
N MET A 122 -17.59 -6.58 -9.97
CA MET A 122 -17.72 -5.19 -9.50
C MET A 122 -18.31 -4.24 -10.54
N ARG A 123 -18.54 -4.71 -11.77
CA ARG A 123 -19.09 -3.86 -12.86
C ARG A 123 -20.47 -3.28 -12.52
N ASP A 124 -21.24 -3.98 -11.71
CA ASP A 124 -22.55 -3.50 -11.30
C ASP A 124 -22.47 -2.26 -10.40
N TYR A 125 -21.34 -2.09 -9.71
CA TYR A 125 -21.07 -0.96 -8.85
C TYR A 125 -20.28 0.15 -9.54
N THR A 126 -19.36 -0.21 -10.45
CA THR A 126 -18.48 0.74 -11.14
C THR A 126 -19.03 1.25 -12.45
N GLY A 127 -20.06 0.57 -13.00
CA GLY A 127 -20.64 0.88 -14.30
C GLY A 127 -19.94 0.15 -15.44
N ARG A 128 -20.76 -0.31 -16.40
CA ARG A 128 -20.23 -1.03 -17.59
C ARG A 128 -19.38 -0.09 -18.44
N GLY A 129 -18.19 -0.54 -18.78
CA GLY A 129 -17.28 0.17 -19.66
C GLY A 129 -16.38 1.21 -18.98
N LYS A 130 -16.52 1.44 -17.68
CA LYS A 130 -15.68 2.40 -16.95
C LYS A 130 -14.38 1.77 -16.43
N VAL A 131 -14.35 0.45 -16.30
CA VAL A 131 -13.16 -0.26 -15.81
C VAL A 131 -12.53 -1.00 -16.98
N SER A 132 -11.30 -0.65 -17.33
CA SER A 132 -10.52 -1.37 -18.34
C SER A 132 -10.23 -2.80 -17.86
N LYS A 133 -10.30 -3.76 -18.77
CA LYS A 133 -9.99 -5.16 -18.46
C LYS A 133 -8.51 -5.38 -18.12
N ASP A 134 -7.67 -4.43 -18.48
CA ASP A 134 -6.21 -4.52 -18.30
C ASP A 134 -5.72 -3.85 -17.02
N LYS A 135 -6.62 -3.51 -16.10
CA LYS A 135 -6.23 -2.89 -14.84
C LYS A 135 -5.69 -3.91 -13.84
N SER A 136 -4.68 -3.48 -13.09
CA SER A 136 -4.17 -4.26 -11.96
C SER A 136 -5.16 -4.23 -10.78
N PHE A 137 -4.97 -5.13 -9.83
CA PHE A 137 -5.78 -5.11 -8.60
C PHE A 137 -5.67 -3.79 -7.85
N LEU A 138 -4.47 -3.22 -7.77
CA LEU A 138 -4.26 -1.95 -7.07
C LEU A 138 -4.96 -0.78 -7.77
N ASP A 139 -4.99 -0.77 -9.11
CA ASP A 139 -5.76 0.21 -9.88
C ASP A 139 -7.25 0.08 -9.59
N LEU A 140 -7.74 -1.15 -9.51
CA LEU A 140 -9.13 -1.43 -9.15
C LEU A 140 -9.47 -0.89 -7.76
N VAL A 141 -8.59 -1.12 -6.78
CA VAL A 141 -8.77 -0.60 -5.41
C VAL A 141 -8.87 0.93 -5.43
N VAL A 142 -8.00 1.60 -6.17
CA VAL A 142 -8.02 3.07 -6.28
C VAL A 142 -9.35 3.56 -6.88
N ASP A 143 -9.84 2.90 -7.92
CA ASP A 143 -11.13 3.25 -8.52
C ASP A 143 -12.28 3.04 -7.54
N LEU A 144 -12.27 1.94 -6.79
CA LEU A 144 -13.29 1.67 -5.77
C LEU A 144 -13.25 2.68 -4.63
N GLU A 145 -12.06 3.13 -4.24
CA GLU A 145 -11.90 4.19 -3.25
C GLU A 145 -12.48 5.52 -3.74
N LYS A 146 -12.24 5.88 -4.99
CA LYS A 146 -12.79 7.09 -5.61
C LYS A 146 -14.32 7.07 -5.67
N LEU A 147 -14.92 5.89 -5.77
CA LEU A 147 -16.36 5.70 -5.77
C LEU A 147 -16.96 5.52 -4.36
N ASN A 148 -16.12 5.59 -3.34
CA ASN A 148 -16.50 5.38 -1.93
C ASN A 148 -17.08 3.98 -1.67
N LEU A 149 -16.69 2.99 -2.46
CA LEU A 149 -17.11 1.60 -2.31
C LEU A 149 -16.20 0.80 -1.38
N ILE A 150 -14.93 1.23 -1.25
CA ILE A 150 -13.93 0.65 -0.37
C ILE A 150 -13.26 1.75 0.46
N ALA A 151 -13.03 1.46 1.74
CA ALA A 151 -12.29 2.30 2.68
C ALA A 151 -11.60 1.40 3.71
N PRO A 152 -10.64 1.91 4.49
CA PRO A 152 -10.00 1.11 5.55
C PRO A 152 -10.96 0.45 6.54
N ASP A 153 -12.13 1.05 6.75
CA ASP A 153 -13.18 0.54 7.62
C ASP A 153 -14.38 -0.05 6.87
N GLN A 154 -14.30 -0.15 5.54
CA GLN A 154 -15.40 -0.60 4.69
C GLN A 154 -14.87 -1.57 3.62
N LEU A 155 -14.74 -2.86 3.99
CA LEU A 155 -14.18 -3.90 3.14
C LEU A 155 -15.16 -5.03 2.83
N ASP A 156 -16.43 -4.90 3.20
CA ASP A 156 -17.44 -5.96 3.03
C ASP A 156 -17.65 -6.34 1.56
N LEU A 157 -17.66 -5.36 0.66
CA LEU A 157 -17.80 -5.61 -0.78
C LEU A 157 -16.64 -6.46 -1.30
N LEU A 158 -15.41 -6.13 -0.92
CA LEU A 158 -14.22 -6.87 -1.34
C LEU A 158 -14.26 -8.30 -0.79
N GLU A 159 -14.64 -8.48 0.49
CA GLU A 159 -14.78 -9.81 1.09
C GLU A 159 -15.77 -10.68 0.32
N GLU A 160 -16.92 -10.14 -0.02
CA GLU A 160 -17.97 -10.86 -0.75
C GLU A 160 -17.49 -11.26 -2.14
N CYS A 161 -16.82 -10.36 -2.84
CA CYS A 161 -16.27 -10.65 -4.16
C CYS A 161 -15.16 -11.71 -4.11
N LEU A 162 -14.29 -11.66 -3.11
CA LEU A 162 -13.24 -12.68 -2.91
C LEU A 162 -13.85 -14.06 -2.62
N LYS A 163 -14.91 -14.08 -1.83
CA LYS A 163 -15.66 -15.32 -1.58
C LYS A 163 -16.23 -15.89 -2.88
N ASN A 164 -16.81 -15.04 -3.73
CA ASN A 164 -17.42 -15.45 -4.98
C ASN A 164 -16.42 -16.01 -6.01
N ILE A 165 -15.17 -15.60 -5.93
CA ILE A 165 -14.11 -16.17 -6.77
C ILE A 165 -13.33 -17.31 -6.08
N HIS A 166 -13.87 -17.81 -4.96
CA HIS A 166 -13.31 -18.92 -4.18
C HIS A 166 -11.94 -18.62 -3.55
N ARG A 167 -11.62 -17.35 -3.27
CA ARG A 167 -10.40 -16.95 -2.58
C ARG A 167 -10.69 -16.68 -1.10
N ILE A 168 -11.07 -17.77 -0.41
CA ILE A 168 -11.37 -17.71 1.03
C ILE A 168 -10.13 -17.38 1.86
N ASP A 169 -8.95 -17.75 1.39
CA ASP A 169 -7.66 -17.39 2.00
C ASP A 169 -7.51 -15.86 2.12
N LEU A 170 -7.82 -15.13 1.07
CA LEU A 170 -7.73 -13.66 1.05
C LEU A 170 -8.86 -13.00 1.84
N LYS A 171 -10.05 -13.56 1.77
CA LYS A 171 -11.16 -13.14 2.62
C LYS A 171 -10.79 -13.23 4.10
N THR A 172 -10.15 -14.33 4.51
CA THR A 172 -9.67 -14.53 5.88
C THR A 172 -8.65 -13.49 6.30
N LYS A 173 -7.76 -13.07 5.39
CA LYS A 173 -6.80 -11.98 5.66
C LYS A 173 -7.52 -10.68 6.00
N ILE A 174 -8.57 -10.33 5.25
CA ILE A 174 -9.38 -9.14 5.52
C ILE A 174 -10.06 -9.25 6.89
N GLN A 175 -10.62 -10.41 7.21
CA GLN A 175 -11.26 -10.63 8.51
C GLN A 175 -10.29 -10.46 9.67
N LYS A 176 -9.07 -10.96 9.53
CA LYS A 176 -8.01 -10.77 10.54
C LYS A 176 -7.64 -9.30 10.69
N TYR A 177 -7.56 -8.57 9.60
CA TYR A 177 -7.32 -7.13 9.61
C TYR A 177 -8.43 -6.39 10.36
N LYS A 178 -9.70 -6.70 10.09
CA LYS A 178 -10.86 -6.11 10.77
C LYS A 178 -10.83 -6.38 12.27
N GLN A 179 -10.52 -7.60 12.68
CA GLN A 179 -10.42 -7.97 14.10
C GLN A 179 -9.31 -7.19 14.79
N SER A 180 -8.17 -7.05 14.14
CA SER A 180 -7.03 -6.29 14.66
C SER A 180 -7.39 -4.82 14.88
N SER A 181 -8.08 -4.19 13.92
CA SER A 181 -8.54 -2.81 14.02
C SER A 181 -9.58 -2.62 15.13
N GLN A 182 -10.55 -3.54 15.23
CA GLN A 182 -11.58 -3.50 16.28
C GLN A 182 -11.00 -3.77 17.67
N GLY A 183 -10.05 -4.69 17.77
CA GLY A 183 -9.35 -4.97 19.03
C GLY A 183 -8.61 -3.76 19.56
N ALA A 184 -7.96 -2.99 18.70
CA ALA A 184 -7.29 -1.75 19.08
C ALA A 184 -8.28 -0.71 19.59
N THR A 185 -9.46 -0.59 18.94
CA THR A 185 -10.52 0.34 19.35
C THR A 185 -11.14 -0.09 20.68
N GLN A 186 -11.41 -1.38 20.87
CA GLN A 186 -11.97 -1.91 22.12
C GLN A 186 -10.97 -1.80 23.28
N GLY A 187 -9.69 -2.01 23.02
CA GLY A 187 -8.65 -1.83 24.02
C GLY A 187 -8.54 -0.40 24.52
N ALA A 188 -8.72 0.58 23.63
CA ALA A 188 -8.74 1.99 24.02
C ALA A 188 -9.99 2.34 24.83
N ALA A 189 -11.15 1.78 24.49
CA ALA A 189 -12.41 2.01 25.22
C ALA A 189 -12.38 1.40 26.62
N SER A 190 -11.77 0.22 26.82
CA SER A 190 -11.69 -0.42 28.12
C SER A 190 -10.71 0.28 29.09
N ARG A 191 -9.81 1.11 28.59
CA ARG A 191 -8.90 1.91 29.41
C ARG A 191 -9.53 3.18 29.97
N GLN A 192 -10.69 3.59 29.48
CA GLN A 192 -11.41 4.79 29.93
C GLN A 192 -12.44 4.51 31.04
N THR A 193 -12.64 3.25 31.36
CA THR A 193 -13.50 2.83 32.47
C THR A 193 -12.67 2.40 33.68
#